data_1d3e47a8057da512abb9f59e644ee779
#
_entry.id   1d3e47a8057da512abb9f59e644ee779
#
_cell.length_a   1.000
_cell.length_b   1.000
_cell.length_c   1.000
_cell.angle_alpha   90.00
_cell.angle_beta   90.00
_cell.angle_gamma   90.00
#
_symmetry.space_group_name_H-M   'P 1'
#
loop_
_entity.id
_entity.type
_entity.pdbx_description
1 polymer ?
#
loop_
_entity_poly.entity_id
_entity_poly.type
_entity_poly.pdbx_seq_one_letter_code
_entity_poly.pdbx_strand_id
1 'polypeptide(L)'
;LLKNAREAVGTRRDACIEITSRIDPQENVVIEISNNGGAIPAEVTENIFTPFFTTKPDGSGIGLSVSRRIMQLHNGSLRLTANTDNRVTFTLLFG
;
A
#
# COMPACT_ATOMS: atom_id res chain seq x y z
N LEU A 1 -5.04 0.51 4.15
CA LEU A 1 -4.31 1.07 3.00
C LEU A 1 -4.62 2.56 2.78
N LEU A 2 -5.89 2.94 2.79
CA LEU A 2 -6.26 4.35 2.62
C LEU A 2 -5.77 5.21 3.78
N LYS A 3 -5.83 4.69 5.00
CA LYS A 3 -5.28 5.40 6.16
C LYS A 3 -3.78 5.62 5.99
N ASN A 4 -3.05 4.61 5.54
CA ASN A 4 -1.63 4.71 5.28
C ASN A 4 -1.32 5.76 4.20
N ALA A 5 -2.09 5.78 3.12
CA ALA A 5 -1.93 6.77 2.06
C ALA A 5 -2.18 8.19 2.59
N ARG A 6 -3.23 8.38 3.37
CA ARG A 6 -3.56 9.68 3.97
C ARG A 6 -2.45 10.17 4.91
N GLU A 7 -1.90 9.26 5.73
CA GLU A 7 -0.82 9.61 6.63
C GLU A 7 0.47 9.94 5.86
N ALA A 8 0.73 9.23 4.76
CA ALA A 8 1.92 9.47 3.94
C ALA A 8 1.90 10.86 3.30
N VAL A 9 0.76 11.31 2.79
CA VAL A 9 0.67 12.63 2.15
C VAL A 9 0.59 13.77 3.18
N GLY A 10 0.08 13.47 4.40
CA GLY A 10 0.00 14.45 5.48
C GLY A 10 -0.75 15.73 5.07
N THR A 11 -0.12 16.88 5.32
CA THR A 11 -0.69 18.19 5.02
C THR A 11 -0.06 18.85 3.80
N ARG A 12 0.56 18.09 2.91
CA ARG A 12 1.17 18.62 1.68
C ARG A 12 0.14 19.35 0.84
N ARG A 13 0.57 20.45 0.20
CA ARG A 13 -0.32 21.24 -0.68
C ARG A 13 -0.75 20.49 -1.92
N ASP A 14 0.15 19.68 -2.46
CA ASP A 14 -0.08 18.89 -3.66
C ASP A 14 -0.47 17.45 -3.33
N ALA A 15 -0.93 17.18 -2.11
CA ALA A 15 -1.29 15.85 -1.66
C ALA A 15 -2.30 15.20 -2.61
N CYS A 16 -1.99 13.99 -3.05
CA CYS A 16 -2.83 13.25 -3.99
C CYS A 16 -2.89 11.78 -3.57
N ILE A 17 -4.11 11.26 -3.46
CA ILE A 17 -4.37 9.85 -3.28
C ILE A 17 -5.24 9.41 -4.45
N GLU A 18 -4.81 8.37 -5.16
CA GLU A 18 -5.48 7.84 -6.32
C GLU A 18 -5.88 6.40 -6.10
N ILE A 19 -7.11 6.07 -6.45
CA ILE A 19 -7.59 4.68 -6.39
C ILE A 19 -8.09 4.34 -7.78
N THR A 20 -7.54 3.26 -8.35
CA THR A 20 -7.97 2.75 -9.65
C THR A 20 -8.36 1.29 -9.52
N SER A 21 -9.26 0.84 -10.38
CA SER A 21 -9.63 -0.57 -10.47
C SER A 21 -9.75 -0.96 -11.94
N ARG A 22 -9.38 -2.21 -12.23
CA ARG A 22 -9.48 -2.76 -13.57
C ARG A 22 -9.55 -4.29 -13.51
N ILE A 23 -9.92 -4.89 -14.63
CA ILE A 23 -9.86 -6.34 -14.81
C ILE A 23 -8.71 -6.60 -15.78
N ASP A 24 -7.77 -7.46 -15.38
CA ASP A 24 -6.62 -7.78 -16.22
C ASP A 24 -6.97 -8.85 -17.27
N PRO A 25 -6.04 -9.16 -18.22
CA PRO A 25 -6.31 -10.17 -19.25
C PRO A 25 -6.62 -11.56 -18.74
N GLN A 26 -6.24 -11.91 -17.51
CA GLN A 26 -6.55 -13.19 -16.86
C GLN A 26 -7.84 -13.13 -16.05
N GLU A 27 -8.63 -12.06 -16.21
CA GLU A 27 -9.90 -11.84 -15.50
C GLU A 27 -9.73 -11.64 -13.99
N ASN A 28 -8.54 -11.23 -13.53
CA ASN A 28 -8.34 -10.84 -12.14
C ASN A 28 -8.77 -9.39 -11.92
N VAL A 29 -9.34 -9.12 -10.77
CA VAL A 29 -9.63 -7.73 -10.36
C VAL A 29 -8.35 -7.13 -9.77
N VAL A 30 -7.94 -5.99 -10.29
CA VAL A 30 -6.75 -5.27 -9.82
C VAL A 30 -7.18 -3.93 -9.26
N ILE A 31 -6.81 -3.67 -8.01
CA ILE A 31 -7.07 -2.39 -7.35
C ILE A 31 -5.72 -1.78 -6.97
N GLU A 32 -5.49 -0.55 -7.40
CA GLU A 32 -4.25 0.16 -7.10
C GLU A 32 -4.56 1.39 -6.25
N ILE A 33 -3.83 1.52 -5.13
CA ILE A 33 -3.94 2.67 -4.23
C ILE A 33 -2.60 3.37 -4.22
N SER A 34 -2.57 4.59 -4.72
CA SER A 34 -1.35 5.37 -4.90
C SER A 34 -1.40 6.66 -4.12
N ASN A 35 -0.23 7.14 -3.69
CA ASN A 35 -0.09 8.45 -3.08
C ASN A 35 1.23 9.09 -3.52
N ASN A 36 1.35 10.40 -3.31
CA ASN A 36 2.56 11.17 -3.60
C ASN A 36 3.27 11.65 -2.33
N GLY A 37 3.17 10.90 -1.25
CA GLY A 37 3.76 11.25 0.05
C GLY A 37 5.25 11.04 0.18
N GLY A 38 5.94 10.65 -0.89
CA GLY A 38 7.36 10.38 -0.90
C GLY A 38 7.69 8.89 -0.83
N ALA A 39 8.85 8.52 -1.38
CA ALA A 39 9.28 7.13 -1.44
C ALA A 39 9.47 6.54 -0.03
N ILE A 40 9.16 5.25 0.11
CA ILE A 40 9.45 4.50 1.32
C ILE A 40 10.92 4.09 1.26
N PRO A 41 11.73 4.37 2.30
CA PRO A 41 13.14 3.96 2.30
C PRO A 41 13.32 2.46 2.10
N ALA A 42 14.38 2.06 1.44
CA ALA A 42 14.62 0.65 1.10
C ALA A 42 14.65 -0.25 2.35
N GLU A 43 15.27 0.20 3.43
CA GLU A 43 15.33 -0.56 4.69
C GLU A 43 13.95 -0.72 5.33
N VAL A 44 13.03 0.18 5.02
CA VAL A 44 11.64 0.09 5.50
C VAL A 44 10.85 -0.87 4.61
N THR A 45 11.04 -0.82 3.28
CA THR A 45 10.29 -1.67 2.36
C THR A 45 10.47 -3.17 2.64
N GLU A 46 11.63 -3.57 3.12
CA GLU A 46 11.90 -4.97 3.45
C GLU A 46 11.02 -5.49 4.58
N ASN A 47 10.47 -4.60 5.40
CA ASN A 47 9.73 -4.96 6.61
C ASN A 47 8.31 -4.45 6.67
N ILE A 48 7.80 -3.80 5.62
CA ILE A 48 6.48 -3.15 5.69
C ILE A 48 5.32 -4.12 5.92
N PHE A 49 5.50 -5.40 5.58
CA PHE A 49 4.50 -6.43 5.82
C PHE A 49 4.80 -7.28 7.06
N THR A 50 5.87 -6.97 7.78
CA THR A 50 6.21 -7.68 9.03
C THR A 50 5.28 -7.21 10.15
N PRO A 51 4.62 -8.14 10.87
CA PRO A 51 3.75 -7.74 11.98
C PRO A 51 4.51 -6.91 13.02
N PHE A 52 3.85 -5.86 13.52
CA PHE A 52 4.37 -4.95 14.55
C PHE A 52 5.51 -4.04 14.09
N PHE A 53 5.94 -4.13 12.83
CA PHE A 53 6.90 -3.18 12.28
C PHE A 53 6.18 -1.87 11.95
N THR A 54 6.68 -0.74 12.48
CA THR A 54 6.14 0.58 12.18
C THR A 54 7.19 1.65 12.40
N THR A 55 7.12 2.69 11.56
CA THR A 55 7.91 3.91 11.72
C THR A 55 7.08 5.03 12.35
N LYS A 56 5.81 4.78 12.66
CA LYS A 56 4.88 5.76 13.21
C LYS A 56 4.80 5.63 14.73
N PRO A 57 4.92 6.74 15.49
CA PRO A 57 4.88 6.68 16.96
C PRO A 57 3.60 6.06 17.52
N ASP A 58 2.46 6.28 16.84
CA ASP A 58 1.15 5.81 17.29
C ASP A 58 0.69 4.55 16.57
N GLY A 59 1.52 4.00 15.67
CA GLY A 59 1.15 2.84 14.88
C GLY A 59 1.41 1.53 15.60
N SER A 60 0.49 0.56 15.45
CA SER A 60 0.66 -0.79 15.98
C SER A 60 1.57 -1.65 15.11
N GLY A 61 1.76 -1.28 13.83
CA GLY A 61 2.57 -2.04 12.89
C GLY A 61 1.89 -3.30 12.36
N ILE A 62 0.56 -3.44 12.51
CA ILE A 62 -0.14 -4.64 12.06
C ILE A 62 -1.02 -4.41 10.82
N GLY A 63 -1.27 -3.13 10.43
CA GLY A 63 -2.22 -2.82 9.36
C GLY A 63 -1.90 -3.49 8.04
N LEU A 64 -0.67 -3.33 7.54
CA LEU A 64 -0.29 -3.92 6.24
C LEU A 64 -0.17 -5.43 6.30
N SER A 65 0.34 -6.00 7.40
CA SER A 65 0.44 -7.46 7.55
C SER A 65 -0.94 -8.11 7.60
N VAL A 66 -1.90 -7.48 8.28
CA VAL A 66 -3.29 -7.96 8.33
C VAL A 66 -3.92 -7.86 6.96
N SER A 67 -3.76 -6.74 6.25
CA SER A 67 -4.29 -6.57 4.90
C SER A 67 -3.75 -7.63 3.95
N ARG A 68 -2.45 -7.89 4.01
CA ARG A 68 -1.82 -8.93 3.18
C ARG A 68 -2.38 -10.32 3.49
N ARG A 69 -2.56 -10.62 4.78
CA ARG A 69 -3.12 -11.91 5.20
C ARG A 69 -4.54 -12.09 4.70
N ILE A 70 -5.37 -11.04 4.79
CA ILE A 70 -6.74 -11.08 4.26
C ILE A 70 -6.72 -11.39 2.78
N MET A 71 -5.86 -10.73 2.01
CA MET A 71 -5.74 -10.98 0.58
C MET A 71 -5.33 -12.42 0.30
N GLN A 72 -4.36 -12.97 1.04
CA GLN A 72 -3.92 -14.35 0.89
C GLN A 72 -5.05 -15.34 1.17
N LEU A 73 -5.88 -15.08 2.18
CA LEU A 73 -7.03 -15.92 2.51
C LEU A 73 -8.10 -15.92 1.43
N HIS A 74 -8.13 -14.89 0.59
CA HIS A 74 -9.04 -14.79 -0.55
C HIS A 74 -8.37 -15.13 -1.89
N ASN A 75 -7.24 -15.84 -1.84
CA ASN A 75 -6.47 -16.23 -3.02
C ASN A 75 -5.96 -15.04 -3.83
N GLY A 76 -5.77 -13.91 -3.17
CA GLY A 76 -5.26 -12.70 -3.78
C GLY A 76 -3.86 -12.36 -3.30
N SER A 77 -3.39 -11.18 -3.68
CA SER A 77 -2.11 -10.67 -3.24
C SER A 77 -2.16 -9.17 -2.97
N LEU A 78 -1.24 -8.71 -2.12
CA LEU A 78 -1.00 -7.30 -1.84
C LEU A 78 0.49 -7.05 -2.00
N ARG A 79 0.85 -6.12 -2.89
CA ARG A 79 2.24 -5.81 -3.21
C ARG A 79 2.49 -4.31 -3.29
N LEU A 80 3.70 -3.91 -2.98
CA LEU A 80 4.19 -2.57 -3.27
C LEU A 80 4.73 -2.62 -4.71
N THR A 81 4.05 -1.97 -5.66
CA THR A 81 4.36 -2.08 -7.08
C THR A 81 5.02 -0.84 -7.67
N ALA A 82 4.97 0.28 -6.97
CA ALA A 82 5.72 1.48 -7.35
C ALA A 82 6.18 2.18 -6.08
N ASN A 83 7.41 2.68 -6.10
CA ASN A 83 7.99 3.35 -4.94
C ASN A 83 9.00 4.39 -5.42
N THR A 84 8.49 5.56 -5.78
CA THR A 84 9.29 6.71 -6.19
C THR A 84 8.91 7.92 -5.35
N ASP A 85 9.67 9.01 -5.46
CA ASP A 85 9.39 10.23 -4.71
C ASP A 85 8.02 10.83 -5.03
N ASN A 86 7.50 10.57 -6.23
CA ASN A 86 6.24 11.14 -6.68
C ASN A 86 5.08 10.15 -6.64
N ARG A 87 5.35 8.86 -6.46
CA ARG A 87 4.30 7.85 -6.50
C ARG A 87 4.68 6.60 -5.73
N VAL A 88 3.87 6.27 -4.73
CA VAL A 88 3.94 5.01 -4.00
C VAL A 88 2.62 4.29 -4.24
N THR A 89 2.68 3.08 -4.79
CA THR A 89 1.50 2.32 -5.18
C THR A 89 1.49 0.96 -4.50
N PHE A 90 0.37 0.65 -3.84
CA PHE A 90 0.06 -0.70 -3.39
C PHE A 90 -0.99 -1.30 -4.31
N THR A 91 -0.76 -2.52 -4.77
CA THR A 91 -1.66 -3.22 -5.67
C THR A 91 -2.28 -4.43 -5.00
N LEU A 92 -3.61 -4.49 -5.05
CA LEU A 92 -4.40 -5.63 -4.59
C LEU A 92 -4.86 -6.40 -5.84
N LEU A 93 -4.64 -7.71 -5.84
CA LEU A 93 -5.04 -8.56 -6.95
C LEU A 93 -5.93 -9.68 -6.43
N PHE A 94 -7.11 -9.82 -7.05
CA PHE A 94 -8.08 -10.88 -6.74
C PHE A 94 -8.22 -11.79 -7.97
N GLY A 95 -8.07 -13.08 -7.73
CA GLY A 95 -8.22 -14.07 -8.79
C GLY A 95 -9.64 -14.54 -9.01
#